data_bb46df3a061f273b496ff1598a180276
#
_entry.id   bb46df3a061f273b496ff1598a180276
#
_cell.length_a   1.000
_cell.length_b   1.000
_cell.length_c   1.000
_cell.angle_alpha   90.00
_cell.angle_beta   90.00
_cell.angle_gamma   90.00
#
_symmetry.space_group_name_H-M   'P 1'
#
loop_
_entity.id
_entity.type
_entity.pdbx_description
1 polymer ?
#
loop_
_entity_poly.entity_id
_entity_poly.type
_entity_poly.pdbx_seq_one_letter_code
_entity_poly.pdbx_strand_id
1 'polypeptide(L)'
;MKVLVTGGAGFVGGHLAAALVDGGAEVTLVDNFARGVQDATFQQLLAKPGVRAQEADLLSADFAGGVDRDFDAIFHLAAIIGVRHVLERPYDVLADNAAMTVHAIEAGRRQRALQRIVFSSTSEIYAGSLVHLPSMAVPTPETTPIALTDLAAPRTSYMLSKAFGEALFHHSGLPATSVRLHNIYGPRMGMSHVIPELLHKAWRAADGDELSVANLGHRRTFCFVADAVRMLVAILGAPDAAGEVLNIGNSSPEVTIGEVAETVVSVVGRRMAVVAGPDTPGSPARRCPDVSRLTALTGVVGTTSLADGIRATFEWYREHAFTGDGPVAR
;
A
#
# COMPACT_ATOMS: atom_id res chain seq x y z
N MET A 1 17.27 -11.00 13.02
CA MET A 1 16.39 -9.84 13.30
C MET A 1 14.98 -10.36 13.47
N LYS A 2 14.29 -9.94 14.53
CA LYS A 2 12.87 -10.27 14.75
C LYS A 2 11.98 -9.12 14.34
N VAL A 3 11.00 -9.37 13.47
CA VAL A 3 10.16 -8.34 12.88
C VAL A 3 8.69 -8.64 13.13
N LEU A 4 7.95 -7.64 13.59
CA LEU A 4 6.49 -7.67 13.68
C LEU A 4 5.89 -6.95 12.47
N VAL A 5 4.93 -7.59 11.79
CA VAL A 5 4.17 -6.99 10.69
C VAL A 5 2.69 -7.04 11.01
N THR A 6 2.07 -5.90 11.32
CA THR A 6 0.62 -5.80 11.45
C THR A 6 -0.02 -5.60 10.07
N GLY A 7 -1.18 -6.19 9.82
CA GLY A 7 -1.75 -6.29 8.48
C GLY A 7 -0.98 -7.30 7.61
N GLY A 8 -0.41 -8.33 8.26
CA GLY A 8 0.49 -9.30 7.64
C GLY A 8 -0.16 -10.21 6.60
N ALA A 9 -1.46 -10.46 6.69
CA ALA A 9 -2.23 -11.21 5.70
C ALA A 9 -2.70 -10.35 4.51
N GLY A 10 -2.46 -9.04 4.56
CA GLY A 10 -2.78 -8.09 3.50
C GLY A 10 -1.82 -8.16 2.30
N PHE A 11 -2.13 -7.35 1.26
CA PHE A 11 -1.35 -7.28 0.02
C PHE A 11 0.13 -6.96 0.26
N VAL A 12 0.44 -5.78 0.78
CA VAL A 12 1.84 -5.36 1.01
C VAL A 12 2.48 -6.16 2.13
N GLY A 13 1.71 -6.46 3.21
CA GLY A 13 2.21 -7.21 4.37
C GLY A 13 2.73 -8.59 4.03
N GLY A 14 2.01 -9.36 3.22
CA GLY A 14 2.43 -10.70 2.80
C GLY A 14 3.70 -10.68 1.94
N HIS A 15 3.80 -9.74 0.99
CA HIS A 15 5.02 -9.60 0.17
C HIS A 15 6.22 -9.13 1.00
N LEU A 16 6.01 -8.20 1.94
CA LEU A 16 7.05 -7.73 2.85
C LEU A 16 7.56 -8.87 3.75
N ALA A 17 6.64 -9.64 4.31
CA ALA A 17 7.00 -10.78 5.16
C ALA A 17 7.84 -11.82 4.40
N ALA A 18 7.45 -12.14 3.16
CA ALA A 18 8.21 -13.05 2.32
C ALA A 18 9.64 -12.54 2.10
N ALA A 19 9.82 -11.27 1.75
CA ALA A 19 11.15 -10.70 1.53
C ALA A 19 11.99 -10.63 2.80
N LEU A 20 11.39 -10.31 3.95
CA LEU A 20 12.08 -10.29 5.25
C LEU A 20 12.59 -11.68 5.64
N VAL A 21 11.77 -12.72 5.47
CA VAL A 21 12.15 -14.11 5.77
C VAL A 21 13.22 -14.60 4.81
N ASP A 22 13.08 -14.30 3.51
CA ASP A 22 14.10 -14.67 2.52
C ASP A 22 15.44 -13.96 2.79
N GLY A 23 15.40 -12.80 3.47
CA GLY A 23 16.55 -12.08 4.03
C GLY A 23 17.04 -12.61 5.39
N GLY A 24 16.50 -13.71 5.91
CA GLY A 24 16.91 -14.34 7.16
C GLY A 24 16.31 -13.74 8.44
N ALA A 25 15.22 -12.96 8.36
CA ALA A 25 14.51 -12.47 9.53
C ALA A 25 13.52 -13.50 10.08
N GLU A 26 13.27 -13.46 11.38
CA GLU A 26 12.10 -14.10 12.00
C GLU A 26 10.93 -13.10 11.94
N VAL A 27 9.80 -13.50 11.35
CA VAL A 27 8.66 -12.61 11.12
C VAL A 27 7.41 -13.09 11.85
N THR A 28 6.83 -12.21 12.65
CA THR A 28 5.52 -12.41 13.25
C THR A 28 4.50 -11.56 12.49
N LEU A 29 3.50 -12.21 11.90
CA LEU A 29 2.38 -11.57 11.21
C LEU A 29 1.24 -11.42 12.19
N VAL A 30 0.71 -10.22 12.33
CA VAL A 30 -0.52 -9.95 13.10
C VAL A 30 -1.59 -9.45 12.15
N ASP A 31 -2.75 -10.11 12.17
CA ASP A 31 -3.93 -9.74 11.38
C ASP A 31 -5.19 -10.23 12.08
N ASN A 32 -6.31 -9.53 11.94
CA ASN A 32 -7.62 -10.00 12.41
C ASN A 32 -8.42 -10.69 11.30
N PHE A 33 -7.82 -10.85 10.11
CA PHE A 33 -8.39 -11.44 8.90
C PHE A 33 -9.72 -10.84 8.44
N ALA A 34 -10.10 -9.65 8.93
CA ALA A 34 -11.29 -8.96 8.44
C ALA A 34 -11.20 -8.61 6.95
N ARG A 35 -9.97 -8.41 6.44
CA ARG A 35 -9.66 -8.20 5.01
C ARG A 35 -8.51 -9.08 4.51
N GLY A 36 -7.63 -9.48 5.41
CA GLY A 36 -6.52 -10.39 5.13
C GLY A 36 -7.07 -11.74 4.62
N VAL A 37 -6.47 -12.27 3.54
CA VAL A 37 -6.92 -13.51 2.91
C VAL A 37 -5.97 -14.65 3.27
N GLN A 38 -6.53 -15.73 3.80
CA GLN A 38 -5.80 -16.97 4.09
C GLN A 38 -5.76 -17.89 2.86
N ASP A 39 -5.29 -17.35 1.73
CA ASP A 39 -5.16 -18.07 0.47
C ASP A 39 -3.94 -19.01 0.44
N ALA A 40 -3.78 -19.76 -0.66
CA ALA A 40 -2.65 -20.66 -0.84
C ALA A 40 -1.29 -19.95 -0.72
N THR A 41 -1.18 -18.70 -1.21
CA THR A 41 0.05 -17.90 -1.10
C THR A 41 0.38 -17.57 0.36
N PHE A 42 -0.64 -17.24 1.17
CA PHE A 42 -0.45 -17.01 2.60
C PHE A 42 -0.07 -18.29 3.35
N GLN A 43 -0.67 -19.43 3.01
CA GLN A 43 -0.31 -20.73 3.59
C GLN A 43 1.14 -21.13 3.23
N GLN A 44 1.57 -20.87 1.99
CA GLN A 44 2.97 -21.09 1.58
C GLN A 44 3.93 -20.19 2.37
N LEU A 45 3.54 -18.93 2.65
CA LEU A 45 4.33 -18.04 3.48
C LEU A 45 4.46 -18.58 4.91
N LEU A 46 3.38 -19.06 5.51
CA LEU A 46 3.38 -19.64 6.87
C LEU A 46 4.20 -20.93 6.96
N ALA A 47 4.35 -21.66 5.87
CA ALA A 47 5.19 -22.86 5.82
C ALA A 47 6.70 -22.57 5.82
N LYS A 48 7.11 -21.31 5.57
CA LYS A 48 8.53 -20.93 5.60
C LYS A 48 9.05 -20.94 7.05
N PRO A 49 10.25 -21.51 7.31
CA PRO A 49 10.91 -21.38 8.61
C PRO A 49 11.06 -19.91 9.03
N GLY A 50 10.78 -19.61 10.29
CA GLY A 50 10.90 -18.26 10.83
C GLY A 50 9.66 -17.37 10.63
N VAL A 51 8.57 -17.88 10.02
CA VAL A 51 7.29 -17.19 9.94
C VAL A 51 6.32 -17.75 10.97
N ARG A 52 5.63 -16.87 11.67
CA ARG A 52 4.45 -17.22 12.47
C ARG A 52 3.34 -16.20 12.26
N ALA A 53 2.09 -16.63 12.34
CA ALA A 53 0.94 -15.74 12.37
C ALA A 53 0.28 -15.76 13.74
N GLN A 54 -0.19 -14.61 14.16
CA GLN A 54 -1.00 -14.41 15.36
C GLN A 54 -2.28 -13.69 14.92
N GLU A 55 -3.42 -14.34 15.11
CA GLU A 55 -4.72 -13.68 14.95
C GLU A 55 -4.93 -12.75 16.14
N ALA A 56 -4.99 -11.45 15.88
CA ALA A 56 -5.27 -10.44 16.90
C ALA A 56 -5.86 -9.18 16.27
N ASP A 57 -6.75 -8.53 17.02
CA ASP A 57 -7.34 -7.26 16.63
C ASP A 57 -6.58 -6.10 17.28
N LEU A 58 -6.04 -5.22 16.46
CA LEU A 58 -5.35 -4.01 16.93
C LEU A 58 -6.30 -3.03 17.65
N LEU A 59 -7.61 -3.18 17.48
CA LEU A 59 -8.59 -2.38 18.25
C LEU A 59 -8.78 -2.88 19.68
N SER A 60 -8.31 -4.08 20.01
CA SER A 60 -8.33 -4.58 21.39
C SER A 60 -7.44 -3.72 22.28
N ALA A 61 -7.98 -3.27 23.43
CA ALA A 61 -7.22 -2.51 24.43
C ALA A 61 -5.99 -3.28 24.95
N ASP A 62 -6.04 -4.61 24.94
CA ASP A 62 -4.96 -5.47 25.40
C ASP A 62 -3.94 -5.82 24.30
N PHE A 63 -4.11 -5.34 23.07
CA PHE A 63 -3.24 -5.66 21.95
C PHE A 63 -1.75 -5.46 22.29
N ALA A 64 -1.40 -4.28 22.76
CA ALA A 64 -0.01 -3.97 23.11
C ALA A 64 0.54 -4.84 24.25
N GLY A 65 -0.34 -5.33 25.14
CA GLY A 65 -0.01 -6.27 26.21
C GLY A 65 0.29 -7.68 25.73
N GLY A 66 -0.38 -8.11 24.66
CA GLY A 66 -0.25 -9.43 24.05
C GLY A 66 0.88 -9.58 23.05
N VAL A 67 1.59 -8.48 22.72
CA VAL A 67 2.73 -8.49 21.81
C VAL A 67 4.02 -8.81 22.56
N ASP A 68 4.86 -9.70 22.02
CA ASP A 68 6.21 -9.99 22.54
C ASP A 68 7.05 -8.70 22.63
N ARG A 69 8.10 -8.72 23.48
CA ARG A 69 8.91 -7.53 23.79
C ARG A 69 10.33 -7.60 23.23
N ASP A 70 10.57 -8.39 22.22
CA ASP A 70 11.90 -8.65 21.67
C ASP A 70 11.99 -8.43 20.16
N PHE A 71 11.07 -7.65 19.60
CA PHE A 71 11.12 -7.24 18.21
C PHE A 71 12.15 -6.13 17.99
N ASP A 72 13.02 -6.34 16.99
CA ASP A 72 13.98 -5.35 16.52
C ASP A 72 13.30 -4.30 15.63
N ALA A 73 12.28 -4.71 14.87
CA ALA A 73 11.53 -3.82 13.99
C ALA A 73 10.03 -4.13 13.98
N ILE A 74 9.24 -3.10 13.72
CA ILE A 74 7.77 -3.20 13.55
C ILE A 74 7.37 -2.51 12.25
N PHE A 75 6.60 -3.20 11.40
CA PHE A 75 5.89 -2.59 10.28
C PHE A 75 4.39 -2.52 10.60
N HIS A 76 3.90 -1.30 10.82
CA HIS A 76 2.47 -1.08 11.04
C HIS A 76 1.78 -0.78 9.71
N LEU A 77 1.26 -1.85 9.07
CA LEU A 77 0.56 -1.81 7.79
C LEU A 77 -0.95 -2.01 7.93
N ALA A 78 -1.42 -2.47 9.11
CA ALA A 78 -2.84 -2.65 9.38
C ALA A 78 -3.58 -1.31 9.28
N ALA A 79 -4.66 -1.28 8.50
CA ALA A 79 -5.56 -0.14 8.40
C ALA A 79 -6.89 -0.56 7.78
N ILE A 80 -7.96 0.13 8.14
CA ILE A 80 -9.21 0.08 7.39
C ILE A 80 -9.05 1.01 6.19
N ILE A 81 -9.06 0.42 4.99
CA ILE A 81 -8.87 1.10 3.70
C ILE A 81 -9.93 0.64 2.70
N GLY A 82 -9.97 1.30 1.56
CA GLY A 82 -10.84 0.96 0.42
C GLY A 82 -12.00 1.94 0.29
N VAL A 83 -12.28 2.31 -0.96
CA VAL A 83 -13.25 3.37 -1.30
C VAL A 83 -14.62 3.09 -0.67
N ARG A 84 -15.07 1.84 -0.70
CA ARG A 84 -16.37 1.45 -0.14
C ARG A 84 -16.45 1.75 1.35
N HIS A 85 -15.49 1.28 2.16
CA HIS A 85 -15.48 1.53 3.61
C HIS A 85 -15.40 3.01 3.94
N VAL A 86 -14.58 3.75 3.20
CA VAL A 86 -14.43 5.20 3.37
C VAL A 86 -15.75 5.94 3.09
N LEU A 87 -16.53 5.50 2.09
CA LEU A 87 -17.81 6.14 1.75
C LEU A 87 -18.94 5.72 2.67
N GLU A 88 -19.00 4.44 3.09
CA GLU A 88 -20.10 3.90 3.87
C GLU A 88 -19.91 4.12 5.39
N ARG A 89 -18.68 4.15 5.88
CA ARG A 89 -18.33 4.17 7.31
C ARG A 89 -17.17 5.13 7.62
N PRO A 90 -17.25 6.42 7.24
CA PRO A 90 -16.14 7.36 7.38
C PRO A 90 -15.73 7.60 8.84
N TYR A 91 -16.68 7.57 9.79
CA TYR A 91 -16.39 7.68 11.21
C TYR A 91 -15.50 6.52 11.69
N ASP A 92 -15.87 5.28 11.39
CA ASP A 92 -15.11 4.10 11.82
C ASP A 92 -13.71 4.10 11.19
N VAL A 93 -13.61 4.45 9.89
CA VAL A 93 -12.30 4.57 9.21
C VAL A 93 -11.38 5.55 9.94
N LEU A 94 -11.88 6.69 10.37
CA LEU A 94 -11.09 7.68 11.08
C LEU A 94 -10.75 7.21 12.50
N ALA A 95 -11.75 6.80 13.27
CA ALA A 95 -11.60 6.45 14.68
C ALA A 95 -10.74 5.17 14.85
N ASP A 96 -11.05 4.12 14.11
CA ASP A 96 -10.37 2.83 14.23
C ASP A 96 -8.92 2.90 13.76
N ASN A 97 -8.64 3.59 12.63
CA ASN A 97 -7.26 3.78 12.18
C ASN A 97 -6.43 4.58 13.19
N ALA A 98 -7.02 5.60 13.83
CA ALA A 98 -6.36 6.36 14.90
C ALA A 98 -6.07 5.48 16.12
N ALA A 99 -7.05 4.68 16.57
CA ALA A 99 -6.89 3.76 17.70
C ALA A 99 -5.83 2.69 17.43
N MET A 100 -5.86 2.04 16.26
CA MET A 100 -4.84 1.07 15.84
C MET A 100 -3.44 1.69 15.83
N THR A 101 -3.31 2.93 15.39
CA THR A 101 -2.03 3.67 15.42
C THR A 101 -1.52 3.88 16.83
N VAL A 102 -2.39 4.28 17.77
CA VAL A 102 -2.03 4.43 19.19
C VAL A 102 -1.56 3.10 19.77
N HIS A 103 -2.30 2.01 19.56
CA HIS A 103 -1.93 0.69 20.07
C HIS A 103 -0.63 0.16 19.45
N ALA A 104 -0.35 0.47 18.18
CA ALA A 104 0.94 0.12 17.54
C ALA A 104 2.11 0.89 18.17
N ILE A 105 1.91 2.17 18.52
CA ILE A 105 2.91 2.98 19.24
C ILE A 105 3.15 2.41 20.65
N GLU A 106 2.09 2.05 21.37
CA GLU A 106 2.20 1.44 22.68
C GLU A 106 2.94 0.10 22.62
N ALA A 107 2.66 -0.74 21.62
CA ALA A 107 3.41 -1.98 21.38
C ALA A 107 4.88 -1.68 21.11
N GLY A 108 5.19 -0.65 20.32
CA GLY A 108 6.55 -0.19 20.05
C GLY A 108 7.29 0.28 21.31
N ARG A 109 6.63 1.05 22.18
CA ARG A 109 7.20 1.53 23.45
C ARG A 109 7.52 0.41 24.45
N ARG A 110 6.86 -0.72 24.32
CA ARG A 110 7.09 -1.90 25.19
C ARG A 110 8.28 -2.73 24.73
N GLN A 111 8.82 -2.50 23.53
CA GLN A 111 9.98 -3.24 23.02
C GLN A 111 11.24 -2.88 23.78
N ARG A 112 12.13 -3.88 24.01
CA ARG A 112 13.37 -3.71 24.79
C ARG A 112 14.48 -3.04 24.00
N ALA A 113 14.50 -3.28 22.68
CA ALA A 113 15.59 -2.86 21.80
C ALA A 113 15.09 -2.54 20.37
N LEU A 114 13.94 -1.84 20.27
CA LEU A 114 13.36 -1.47 18.98
C LEU A 114 14.33 -0.56 18.20
N GLN A 115 14.74 -0.99 17.03
CA GLN A 115 15.62 -0.24 16.13
C GLN A 115 14.83 0.59 15.13
N ARG A 116 13.61 0.13 14.74
CA ARG A 116 12.77 0.83 13.77
C ARG A 116 11.29 0.47 13.92
N ILE A 117 10.43 1.49 13.80
CA ILE A 117 9.02 1.28 13.53
C ILE A 117 8.65 2.01 12.25
N VAL A 118 8.06 1.30 11.27
CA VAL A 118 7.64 1.86 9.97
C VAL A 118 6.13 1.94 9.95
N PHE A 119 5.60 3.16 9.77
CA PHE A 119 4.18 3.43 9.66
C PHE A 119 3.76 3.60 8.20
N SER A 120 2.78 2.81 7.74
CA SER A 120 2.22 2.99 6.41
C SER A 120 1.25 4.17 6.35
N SER A 121 1.72 5.27 5.80
CA SER A 121 0.93 6.40 5.34
C SER A 121 0.51 6.21 3.88
N THR A 122 0.04 7.25 3.22
CA THR A 122 -0.55 7.17 1.89
C THR A 122 -0.29 8.41 1.05
N SER A 123 -0.27 8.26 -0.27
CA SER A 123 -0.27 9.40 -1.20
C SER A 123 -1.57 10.23 -1.16
N GLU A 124 -2.66 9.69 -0.59
CA GLU A 124 -3.92 10.42 -0.41
C GLU A 124 -3.76 11.65 0.51
N ILE A 125 -2.71 11.69 1.32
CA ILE A 125 -2.39 12.84 2.19
C ILE A 125 -2.18 14.13 1.38
N TYR A 126 -1.81 14.01 0.11
CA TYR A 126 -1.65 15.15 -0.79
C TYR A 126 -2.94 15.58 -1.50
N ALA A 127 -4.07 14.89 -1.28
CA ALA A 127 -5.30 15.13 -2.02
C ALA A 127 -5.79 16.58 -1.90
N GLY A 128 -5.79 17.15 -0.69
CA GLY A 128 -6.16 18.55 -0.48
C GLY A 128 -5.14 19.52 -1.07
N SER A 129 -3.86 19.21 -0.99
CA SER A 129 -2.79 20.04 -1.58
C SER A 129 -2.91 20.10 -3.10
N LEU A 130 -3.26 18.98 -3.76
CA LEU A 130 -3.52 18.93 -5.20
C LEU A 130 -4.69 19.83 -5.64
N VAL A 131 -5.66 20.03 -4.76
CA VAL A 131 -6.85 20.87 -5.04
C VAL A 131 -6.59 22.35 -4.74
N HIS A 132 -5.93 22.63 -3.59
CA HIS A 132 -5.84 23.99 -3.05
C HIS A 132 -4.51 24.70 -3.33
N LEU A 133 -3.49 23.98 -3.81
CA LEU A 133 -2.16 24.54 -4.12
C LEU A 133 -1.90 24.40 -5.64
N PRO A 134 -2.33 25.37 -6.47
CA PRO A 134 -2.17 25.29 -7.93
C PRO A 134 -0.73 25.16 -8.40
N SER A 135 0.23 25.64 -7.59
CA SER A 135 1.68 25.59 -7.88
C SER A 135 2.39 24.42 -7.23
N MET A 136 1.65 23.39 -6.77
CA MET A 136 2.28 22.23 -6.16
C MET A 136 3.20 21.52 -7.16
N ALA A 137 4.42 21.23 -6.72
CA ALA A 137 5.39 20.51 -7.54
C ALA A 137 4.93 19.06 -7.81
N VAL A 138 5.12 18.61 -9.06
CA VAL A 138 4.97 17.21 -9.47
C VAL A 138 6.16 16.86 -10.35
N PRO A 139 7.04 15.94 -9.94
CA PRO A 139 6.94 15.02 -8.78
C PRO A 139 6.81 15.74 -7.43
N THR A 140 5.97 15.18 -6.53
CA THR A 140 5.57 15.79 -5.26
C THR A 140 6.51 15.37 -4.13
N PRO A 141 7.30 16.32 -3.55
CA PRO A 141 8.20 16.01 -2.44
C PRO A 141 7.45 15.92 -1.10
N GLU A 142 8.06 15.25 -0.13
CA GLU A 142 7.51 15.05 1.22
C GLU A 142 7.31 16.38 1.98
N THR A 143 8.07 17.42 1.63
CA THR A 143 7.96 18.76 2.20
C THR A 143 6.72 19.54 1.75
N THR A 144 5.95 19.00 0.80
CA THR A 144 4.69 19.62 0.35
C THR A 144 3.74 19.80 1.52
N PRO A 145 3.22 21.02 1.79
CA PRO A 145 2.26 21.25 2.84
C PRO A 145 1.02 20.36 2.67
N ILE A 146 0.53 19.78 3.76
CA ILE A 146 -0.70 19.01 3.77
C ILE A 146 -1.87 19.95 3.94
N ALA A 147 -2.68 20.11 2.89
CA ALA A 147 -3.95 20.80 2.96
C ALA A 147 -5.09 19.81 3.14
N LEU A 148 -6.02 20.12 4.05
CA LEU A 148 -7.21 19.29 4.24
C LEU A 148 -8.21 19.59 3.12
N THR A 149 -8.91 18.55 2.70
CA THR A 149 -10.13 18.68 1.90
C THR A 149 -11.30 19.05 2.81
N ASP A 150 -12.52 19.12 2.26
CA ASP A 150 -13.73 19.32 3.07
C ASP A 150 -13.84 18.22 4.15
N LEU A 151 -13.91 18.63 5.42
CA LEU A 151 -14.00 17.71 6.57
C LEU A 151 -15.31 16.90 6.55
N ALA A 152 -16.37 17.41 5.91
CA ALA A 152 -17.63 16.69 5.75
C ALA A 152 -17.56 15.63 4.64
N ALA A 153 -16.58 15.69 3.75
CA ALA A 153 -16.42 14.71 2.70
C ALA A 153 -15.92 13.36 3.24
N PRO A 154 -16.62 12.23 2.99
CA PRO A 154 -16.23 10.92 3.54
C PRO A 154 -14.78 10.52 3.25
N ARG A 155 -14.24 10.88 2.07
CA ARG A 155 -12.86 10.57 1.67
C ARG A 155 -11.81 11.23 2.56
N THR A 156 -12.15 12.34 3.23
CA THR A 156 -11.26 13.04 4.15
C THR A 156 -10.93 12.18 5.38
N SER A 157 -11.82 11.28 5.79
CA SER A 157 -11.63 10.41 6.97
C SER A 157 -10.35 9.58 6.89
N TYR A 158 -10.12 8.90 5.75
CA TYR A 158 -8.92 8.09 5.56
C TYR A 158 -7.64 8.94 5.50
N MET A 159 -7.66 10.01 4.69
CA MET A 159 -6.54 10.95 4.58
C MET A 159 -6.17 11.52 5.96
N LEU A 160 -7.18 11.97 6.72
CA LEU A 160 -6.98 12.56 8.04
C LEU A 160 -6.44 11.54 9.04
N SER A 161 -6.93 10.29 9.02
CA SER A 161 -6.40 9.23 9.89
C SER A 161 -4.91 8.98 9.66
N LYS A 162 -4.46 9.04 8.40
CA LYS A 162 -3.05 8.84 8.05
C LYS A 162 -2.19 10.06 8.38
N ALA A 163 -2.68 11.29 8.15
CA ALA A 163 -2.00 12.51 8.58
C ALA A 163 -1.84 12.56 10.11
N PHE A 164 -2.89 12.19 10.85
CA PHE A 164 -2.86 12.07 12.31
C PHE A 164 -1.85 11.01 12.75
N GLY A 165 -1.81 9.84 12.07
CA GLY A 165 -0.83 8.79 12.33
C GLY A 165 0.62 9.25 12.14
N GLU A 166 0.94 9.99 11.06
CA GLU A 166 2.27 10.58 10.87
C GLU A 166 2.66 11.48 12.05
N ALA A 167 1.75 12.34 12.49
CA ALA A 167 1.98 13.23 13.65
C ALA A 167 2.19 12.42 14.94
N LEU A 168 1.36 11.41 15.21
CA LEU A 168 1.51 10.55 16.39
C LEU A 168 2.87 9.82 16.39
N PHE A 169 3.28 9.22 15.26
CA PHE A 169 4.58 8.55 15.18
C PHE A 169 5.75 9.53 15.33
N HIS A 170 5.66 10.71 14.71
CA HIS A 170 6.69 11.74 14.82
C HIS A 170 6.92 12.19 16.30
N HIS A 171 5.83 12.33 17.05
CA HIS A 171 5.89 12.76 18.47
C HIS A 171 5.95 11.59 19.45
N SER A 172 6.02 10.34 19.00
CA SER A 172 6.01 9.15 19.87
C SER A 172 7.27 8.97 20.72
N GLY A 173 8.39 9.54 20.28
CA GLY A 173 9.72 9.28 20.85
C GLY A 173 10.35 7.95 20.38
N LEU A 174 9.68 7.22 19.47
CA LEU A 174 10.20 5.99 18.89
C LEU A 174 11.07 6.29 17.65
N PRO A 175 11.97 5.37 17.25
CA PRO A 175 12.72 5.48 16.00
C PRO A 175 11.80 5.21 14.79
N ALA A 176 10.82 6.08 14.59
CA ALA A 176 9.74 5.92 13.61
C ALA A 176 10.13 6.45 12.23
N THR A 177 9.65 5.78 11.18
CA THR A 177 9.66 6.26 9.79
C THR A 177 8.26 6.14 9.24
N SER A 178 7.67 7.26 8.78
CA SER A 178 6.39 7.23 8.06
C SER A 178 6.63 7.07 6.57
N VAL A 179 5.90 6.14 5.92
CA VAL A 179 6.06 5.88 4.49
C VAL A 179 4.76 6.15 3.73
N ARG A 180 4.78 7.09 2.79
CA ARG A 180 3.65 7.44 1.92
C ARG A 180 3.69 6.55 0.68
N LEU A 181 2.85 5.52 0.64
CA LEU A 181 2.77 4.57 -0.46
C LEU A 181 2.08 5.19 -1.68
N HIS A 182 2.70 5.09 -2.86
CA HIS A 182 2.20 5.65 -4.13
C HIS A 182 1.92 4.56 -5.17
N ASN A 183 0.63 4.33 -5.46
CA ASN A 183 0.16 3.45 -6.54
C ASN A 183 0.91 2.10 -6.61
N ILE A 184 1.08 1.47 -5.44
CA ILE A 184 1.69 0.13 -5.37
C ILE A 184 0.71 -0.87 -5.97
N TYR A 185 1.20 -1.74 -6.87
CA TYR A 185 0.39 -2.79 -7.51
C TYR A 185 1.15 -4.12 -7.59
N GLY A 186 0.42 -5.20 -7.80
CA GLY A 186 1.01 -6.54 -7.92
C GLY A 186 0.05 -7.67 -7.58
N PRO A 187 0.56 -8.91 -7.52
CA PRO A 187 -0.17 -10.09 -7.08
C PRO A 187 -0.84 -9.87 -5.72
N ARG A 188 -2.04 -10.44 -5.52
CA ARG A 188 -2.85 -10.33 -4.29
C ARG A 188 -3.40 -8.94 -3.97
N MET A 189 -3.24 -7.94 -4.83
CA MET A 189 -3.88 -6.64 -4.67
C MET A 189 -5.41 -6.79 -4.74
N GLY A 190 -6.17 -6.02 -3.97
CA GLY A 190 -7.64 -6.05 -4.04
C GLY A 190 -8.18 -5.66 -5.42
N MET A 191 -9.28 -6.31 -5.84
CA MET A 191 -9.88 -6.14 -7.18
C MET A 191 -10.43 -4.73 -7.46
N SER A 192 -10.65 -3.92 -6.42
CA SER A 192 -11.19 -2.55 -6.55
C SER A 192 -10.12 -1.50 -6.90
N HIS A 193 -9.06 -1.89 -7.56
CA HIS A 193 -7.97 -1.02 -8.03
C HIS A 193 -7.79 -1.11 -9.54
N VAL A 194 -7.26 -0.05 -10.15
CA VAL A 194 -7.18 0.12 -11.60
C VAL A 194 -6.60 -1.09 -12.35
N ILE A 195 -5.41 -1.56 -11.95
CA ILE A 195 -4.75 -2.65 -12.70
C ILE A 195 -5.51 -3.99 -12.55
N PRO A 196 -5.87 -4.48 -11.35
CA PRO A 196 -6.67 -5.70 -11.22
C PRO A 196 -8.04 -5.61 -11.92
N GLU A 197 -8.71 -4.47 -11.81
CA GLU A 197 -10.01 -4.26 -12.47
C GLU A 197 -9.88 -4.35 -13.99
N LEU A 198 -8.90 -3.68 -14.58
CA LEU A 198 -8.64 -3.73 -16.03
C LEU A 198 -8.23 -5.13 -16.49
N LEU A 199 -7.39 -5.83 -15.72
CA LEU A 199 -7.03 -7.22 -16.00
C LEU A 199 -8.25 -8.13 -16.02
N HIS A 200 -9.14 -7.99 -15.03
CA HIS A 200 -10.36 -8.78 -14.96
C HIS A 200 -11.31 -8.49 -16.12
N LYS A 201 -11.52 -7.21 -16.46
CA LYS A 201 -12.34 -6.81 -17.60
C LYS A 201 -11.78 -7.37 -18.92
N ALA A 202 -10.49 -7.18 -19.18
CA ALA A 202 -9.83 -7.67 -20.39
C ALA A 202 -9.84 -9.21 -20.47
N TRP A 203 -9.65 -9.90 -19.35
CA TRP A 203 -9.70 -11.36 -19.29
C TRP A 203 -11.06 -11.93 -19.69
N ARG A 204 -12.16 -11.28 -19.26
CA ARG A 204 -13.53 -11.72 -19.51
C ARG A 204 -14.08 -11.31 -20.87
N ALA A 205 -13.46 -10.35 -21.54
CA ALA A 205 -13.89 -9.82 -22.82
C ALA A 205 -13.56 -10.77 -23.98
N ALA A 206 -14.32 -10.65 -25.08
CA ALA A 206 -14.01 -11.30 -26.33
C ALA A 206 -13.10 -10.41 -27.20
N ASP A 207 -12.45 -11.01 -28.20
CA ASP A 207 -11.72 -10.26 -29.22
C ASP A 207 -12.71 -9.39 -30.03
N GLY A 208 -12.39 -8.12 -30.16
CA GLY A 208 -13.23 -7.11 -30.82
C GLY A 208 -14.10 -6.29 -29.87
N ASP A 209 -14.20 -6.67 -28.58
CA ASP A 209 -14.87 -5.87 -27.56
C ASP A 209 -14.12 -4.56 -27.27
N GLU A 210 -14.81 -3.61 -26.64
CA GLU A 210 -14.24 -2.36 -26.15
C GLU A 210 -13.91 -2.46 -24.65
N LEU A 211 -12.74 -1.95 -24.25
CA LEU A 211 -12.37 -1.75 -22.86
C LEU A 211 -12.65 -0.31 -22.45
N SER A 212 -13.77 -0.08 -21.76
CA SER A 212 -14.15 1.23 -21.24
C SER A 212 -13.36 1.58 -19.97
N VAL A 213 -12.67 2.72 -19.98
CA VAL A 213 -11.71 3.15 -18.96
C VAL A 213 -12.00 4.57 -18.50
N ALA A 214 -12.22 4.74 -17.21
CA ALA A 214 -12.42 6.05 -16.59
C ALA A 214 -11.12 6.86 -16.53
N ASN A 215 -11.22 8.19 -16.63
CA ASN A 215 -10.10 9.11 -16.48
C ASN A 215 -8.89 8.79 -17.40
N LEU A 216 -9.16 8.42 -18.65
CA LEU A 216 -8.19 7.89 -19.61
C LEU A 216 -6.91 8.72 -19.72
N GLY A 217 -7.03 10.06 -19.69
CA GLY A 217 -5.91 11.00 -19.78
C GLY A 217 -5.18 11.28 -18.46
N HIS A 218 -5.66 10.79 -17.31
CA HIS A 218 -5.01 11.03 -16.03
C HIS A 218 -3.63 10.35 -15.97
N ARG A 219 -2.64 11.04 -15.43
CA ARG A 219 -1.25 10.57 -15.39
C ARG A 219 -0.85 10.09 -14.00
N ARG A 220 -0.16 8.95 -13.98
CA ARG A 220 0.33 8.30 -12.74
C ARG A 220 1.70 7.68 -12.98
N THR A 221 2.43 7.51 -11.89
CA THR A 221 3.48 6.50 -11.82
C THR A 221 2.95 5.30 -11.05
N PHE A 222 3.41 4.10 -11.41
CA PHE A 222 3.06 2.86 -10.74
C PHE A 222 4.32 2.18 -10.22
N CYS A 223 4.24 1.59 -9.03
CA CYS A 223 5.35 0.87 -8.42
C CYS A 223 4.95 -0.58 -8.19
N PHE A 224 5.71 -1.50 -8.77
CA PHE A 224 5.47 -2.92 -8.54
C PHE A 224 5.77 -3.29 -7.08
N VAL A 225 4.97 -4.17 -6.50
CA VAL A 225 5.03 -4.48 -5.06
C VAL A 225 6.40 -4.99 -4.62
N ALA A 226 7.11 -5.76 -5.46
CA ALA A 226 8.45 -6.23 -5.11
C ALA A 226 9.45 -5.06 -4.98
N ASP A 227 9.33 -4.03 -5.83
CA ASP A 227 10.15 -2.82 -5.72
C ASP A 227 9.82 -2.04 -4.45
N ALA A 228 8.53 -1.84 -4.15
CA ALA A 228 8.09 -1.18 -2.92
C ALA A 228 8.58 -1.93 -1.67
N VAL A 229 8.53 -3.24 -1.68
CA VAL A 229 9.03 -4.08 -0.58
C VAL A 229 10.54 -3.94 -0.41
N ARG A 230 11.33 -3.92 -1.50
CA ARG A 230 12.78 -3.64 -1.41
C ARG A 230 13.06 -2.29 -0.77
N MET A 231 12.27 -1.24 -1.13
CA MET A 231 12.37 0.09 -0.52
C MET A 231 12.06 0.05 0.98
N LEU A 232 10.98 -0.65 1.38
CA LEU A 232 10.58 -0.80 2.78
C LEU A 232 11.63 -1.55 3.61
N VAL A 233 12.19 -2.63 3.09
CA VAL A 233 13.26 -3.40 3.77
C VAL A 233 14.53 -2.55 3.91
N ALA A 234 14.89 -1.79 2.88
CA ALA A 234 16.09 -0.95 2.90
C ALA A 234 16.06 0.15 4.00
N ILE A 235 14.86 0.62 4.39
CA ILE A 235 14.69 1.57 5.49
C ILE A 235 15.23 1.01 6.82
N LEU A 236 15.19 -0.30 7.03
CA LEU A 236 15.72 -0.93 8.26
C LEU A 236 17.23 -0.76 8.37
N GLY A 237 17.94 -0.75 7.24
CA GLY A 237 19.39 -0.55 7.17
C GLY A 237 19.85 0.90 7.08
N ALA A 238 18.92 1.88 7.12
CA ALA A 238 19.21 3.31 6.98
C ALA A 238 18.97 4.04 8.33
N PRO A 239 20.00 4.23 9.17
CA PRO A 239 19.83 4.86 10.49
C PRO A 239 19.17 6.24 10.42
N ASP A 240 19.55 7.04 9.42
CA ASP A 240 19.05 8.41 9.21
C ASP A 240 17.59 8.46 8.72
N ALA A 241 16.98 7.32 8.45
CA ALA A 241 15.54 7.27 8.15
C ALA A 241 14.66 7.40 9.42
N ALA A 242 15.24 7.39 10.63
CA ALA A 242 14.50 7.63 11.87
C ALA A 242 14.02 9.08 11.95
N GLY A 243 12.74 9.27 12.25
CA GLY A 243 12.09 10.58 12.30
C GLY A 243 11.61 11.09 10.93
N GLU A 244 11.92 10.37 9.85
CA GLU A 244 11.65 10.79 8.48
C GLU A 244 10.25 10.41 7.99
N VAL A 245 9.76 11.22 7.04
CA VAL A 245 8.64 10.88 6.16
C VAL A 245 9.21 10.63 4.77
N LEU A 246 8.87 9.49 4.15
CA LEU A 246 9.42 9.06 2.87
C LEU A 246 8.32 8.65 1.88
N ASN A 247 8.38 9.13 0.65
CA ASN A 247 7.56 8.61 -0.42
C ASN A 247 8.10 7.26 -0.90
N ILE A 248 7.23 6.27 -1.00
CA ILE A 248 7.52 4.94 -1.56
C ILE A 248 6.80 4.80 -2.89
N GLY A 249 7.54 4.63 -3.96
CA GLY A 249 6.98 4.55 -5.30
C GLY A 249 8.02 4.77 -6.39
N ASN A 250 7.56 4.97 -7.61
CA ASN A 250 8.39 5.38 -8.75
C ASN A 250 8.09 6.83 -9.12
N SER A 251 9.13 7.60 -9.47
CA SER A 251 8.98 8.95 -10.05
C SER A 251 8.92 8.91 -11.59
N SER A 252 9.25 7.77 -12.21
CA SER A 252 9.22 7.56 -13.66
C SER A 252 9.09 6.07 -14.01
N PRO A 253 8.59 5.69 -15.20
CA PRO A 253 7.89 6.58 -16.14
C PRO A 253 6.51 7.00 -15.62
N GLU A 254 6.10 8.22 -15.95
CA GLU A 254 4.73 8.68 -15.74
C GLU A 254 3.90 8.33 -16.96
N VAL A 255 2.84 7.54 -16.77
CA VAL A 255 1.97 7.01 -17.81
C VAL A 255 0.52 7.49 -17.63
N THR A 256 -0.23 7.53 -18.71
CA THR A 256 -1.69 7.75 -18.66
C THR A 256 -2.42 6.46 -18.25
N ILE A 257 -3.63 6.58 -17.74
CA ILE A 257 -4.47 5.40 -17.48
C ILE A 257 -4.80 4.66 -18.78
N GLY A 258 -4.87 5.37 -19.92
CA GLY A 258 -5.00 4.78 -21.24
C GLY A 258 -3.83 3.87 -21.59
N GLU A 259 -2.58 4.34 -21.43
CA GLU A 259 -1.36 3.53 -21.67
C GLU A 259 -1.30 2.31 -20.74
N VAL A 260 -1.80 2.43 -19.50
CA VAL A 260 -1.95 1.27 -18.59
C VAL A 260 -2.95 0.26 -19.16
N ALA A 261 -4.10 0.72 -19.66
CA ALA A 261 -5.13 -0.15 -20.24
C ALA A 261 -4.64 -0.85 -21.51
N GLU A 262 -3.94 -0.14 -22.38
CA GLU A 262 -3.31 -0.72 -23.58
C GLU A 262 -2.27 -1.79 -23.21
N THR A 263 -1.46 -1.54 -22.19
CA THR A 263 -0.50 -2.52 -21.66
C THR A 263 -1.22 -3.76 -21.11
N VAL A 264 -2.33 -3.57 -20.38
CA VAL A 264 -3.17 -4.68 -19.88
C VAL A 264 -3.72 -5.51 -21.05
N VAL A 265 -4.31 -4.88 -22.08
CA VAL A 265 -4.84 -5.56 -23.26
C VAL A 265 -3.77 -6.40 -23.94
N SER A 266 -2.58 -5.82 -24.12
CA SER A 266 -1.42 -6.51 -24.71
C SER A 266 -0.97 -7.71 -23.86
N VAL A 267 -0.88 -7.57 -22.54
CA VAL A 267 -0.43 -8.64 -21.64
C VAL A 267 -1.45 -9.79 -21.57
N VAL A 268 -2.74 -9.46 -21.55
CA VAL A 268 -3.81 -10.48 -21.57
C VAL A 268 -3.88 -11.20 -22.92
N GLY A 269 -3.34 -10.60 -23.98
CA GLY A 269 -3.32 -11.17 -25.34
C GLY A 269 -4.68 -11.04 -26.04
N ARG A 270 -5.45 -9.98 -25.76
CA ARG A 270 -6.73 -9.69 -26.42
C ARG A 270 -6.56 -8.62 -27.51
N ARG A 271 -7.48 -8.63 -28.47
CA ARG A 271 -7.62 -7.56 -29.47
C ARG A 271 -8.83 -6.71 -29.12
N MET A 272 -8.59 -5.64 -28.35
CA MET A 272 -9.62 -4.74 -27.85
C MET A 272 -9.25 -3.29 -28.15
N ALA A 273 -10.27 -2.44 -28.38
CA ALA A 273 -10.11 -1.00 -28.41
C ALA A 273 -10.26 -0.44 -26.97
N VAL A 274 -9.31 0.39 -26.56
CA VAL A 274 -9.43 1.13 -25.30
C VAL A 274 -10.22 2.41 -25.57
N VAL A 275 -11.36 2.58 -24.88
CA VAL A 275 -12.27 3.71 -25.09
C VAL A 275 -12.51 4.47 -23.79
N ALA A 276 -12.81 5.78 -23.88
CA ALA A 276 -13.11 6.59 -22.71
C ALA A 276 -14.43 6.16 -22.07
N GLY A 277 -14.39 5.88 -20.79
CA GLY A 277 -15.55 5.65 -19.92
C GLY A 277 -15.88 6.89 -19.06
N PRO A 278 -16.92 6.80 -18.22
CA PRO A 278 -17.28 7.87 -17.29
C PRO A 278 -16.15 8.19 -16.32
N ASP A 279 -15.85 9.48 -16.15
CA ASP A 279 -14.82 9.91 -15.21
C ASP A 279 -15.22 9.67 -13.75
N THR A 280 -14.23 9.38 -12.91
CA THR A 280 -14.42 9.24 -11.46
C THR A 280 -14.25 10.60 -10.79
N PRO A 281 -15.33 11.17 -10.18
CA PRO A 281 -15.23 12.45 -9.51
C PRO A 281 -14.18 12.49 -8.41
N GLY A 282 -13.43 13.59 -8.32
CA GLY A 282 -12.42 13.80 -7.30
C GLY A 282 -11.11 13.02 -7.51
N SER A 283 -10.94 12.34 -8.64
CA SER A 283 -9.64 11.75 -9.00
C SER A 283 -8.70 12.86 -9.49
N PRO A 284 -7.49 13.05 -8.89
CA PRO A 284 -6.56 14.06 -9.37
C PRO A 284 -6.04 13.72 -10.77
N ALA A 285 -5.90 14.74 -11.63
CA ALA A 285 -5.44 14.53 -13.01
C ALA A 285 -4.00 14.01 -13.10
N ARG A 286 -3.14 14.37 -12.14
CA ARG A 286 -1.74 13.95 -12.10
C ARG A 286 -1.31 13.58 -10.70
N ARG A 287 -0.56 12.48 -10.54
CA ARG A 287 0.02 12.03 -9.26
C ARG A 287 1.34 11.31 -9.51
N CYS A 288 2.42 11.89 -9.03
CA CYS A 288 3.78 11.36 -9.16
C CYS A 288 4.58 11.75 -7.91
N PRO A 289 5.18 10.82 -7.14
CA PRO A 289 6.02 11.15 -6.00
C PRO A 289 7.41 11.62 -6.43
N ASP A 290 8.00 12.52 -5.68
CA ASP A 290 9.45 12.65 -5.61
C ASP A 290 9.98 11.60 -4.61
N VAL A 291 10.88 10.75 -5.05
CA VAL A 291 11.49 9.67 -4.23
C VAL A 291 12.98 9.90 -3.98
N SER A 292 13.47 11.11 -4.26
CA SER A 292 14.90 11.47 -4.14
C SER A 292 15.40 11.31 -2.70
N ARG A 293 14.57 11.62 -1.70
CA ARG A 293 14.90 11.47 -0.28
C ARG A 293 15.09 9.99 0.10
N LEU A 294 14.17 9.11 -0.30
CA LEU A 294 14.30 7.67 -0.11
C LEU A 294 15.57 7.15 -0.78
N THR A 295 15.80 7.53 -2.04
CA THR A 295 16.97 7.11 -2.81
C THR A 295 18.28 7.57 -2.16
N ALA A 296 18.34 8.80 -1.67
CA ALA A 296 19.52 9.32 -0.97
C ALA A 296 19.83 8.54 0.31
N LEU A 297 18.81 8.12 1.07
CA LEU A 297 18.99 7.41 2.32
C LEU A 297 19.29 5.91 2.14
N THR A 298 18.75 5.29 1.09
CA THR A 298 18.77 3.82 0.95
C THR A 298 19.51 3.31 -0.28
N GLY A 299 19.74 4.15 -1.29
CA GLY A 299 20.27 3.76 -2.61
C GLY A 299 19.29 2.94 -3.46
N VAL A 300 18.07 2.70 -2.99
CA VAL A 300 17.11 1.82 -3.67
C VAL A 300 16.14 2.60 -4.54
N VAL A 301 15.94 2.11 -5.76
CA VAL A 301 14.96 2.60 -6.73
C VAL A 301 14.13 1.44 -7.28
N GLY A 302 12.94 1.75 -7.82
CA GLY A 302 12.14 0.76 -8.55
C GLY A 302 12.75 0.46 -9.92
N THR A 303 12.78 -0.80 -10.28
CA THR A 303 13.40 -1.29 -11.53
C THR A 303 12.47 -2.11 -12.40
N THR A 304 11.32 -2.52 -11.88
CA THR A 304 10.35 -3.35 -12.62
C THR A 304 9.59 -2.49 -13.61
N SER A 305 9.60 -2.87 -14.89
CA SER A 305 8.81 -2.20 -15.92
C SER A 305 7.31 -2.38 -15.67
N LEU A 306 6.49 -1.43 -16.14
CA LEU A 306 5.03 -1.54 -16.02
C LEU A 306 4.52 -2.84 -16.67
N ALA A 307 5.02 -3.18 -17.86
CA ALA A 307 4.60 -4.37 -18.58
C ALA A 307 4.95 -5.68 -17.83
N ASP A 308 6.16 -5.76 -17.25
CA ASP A 308 6.57 -6.95 -16.50
C ASP A 308 5.79 -7.10 -15.20
N GLY A 309 5.57 -6.00 -14.48
CA GLY A 309 4.76 -6.00 -13.28
C GLY A 309 3.29 -6.35 -13.56
N ILE A 310 2.70 -5.83 -14.65
CA ILE A 310 1.33 -6.20 -15.07
C ILE A 310 1.29 -7.68 -15.46
N ARG A 311 2.30 -8.21 -16.16
CA ARG A 311 2.37 -9.64 -16.54
C ARG A 311 2.41 -10.53 -15.30
N ALA A 312 3.30 -10.26 -14.34
CA ALA A 312 3.38 -11.03 -13.10
C ALA A 312 2.07 -10.96 -12.30
N THR A 313 1.42 -9.78 -12.29
CA THR A 313 0.12 -9.58 -11.66
C THR A 313 -0.96 -10.42 -12.35
N PHE A 314 -1.02 -10.38 -13.70
CA PHE A 314 -2.00 -11.15 -14.47
C PHE A 314 -1.83 -12.66 -14.30
N GLU A 315 -0.60 -13.17 -14.35
CA GLU A 315 -0.30 -14.60 -14.16
C GLU A 315 -0.84 -15.08 -12.81
N TRP A 316 -0.59 -14.32 -11.74
CA TRP A 316 -1.12 -14.66 -10.43
C TRP A 316 -2.66 -14.65 -10.39
N TYR A 317 -3.31 -13.60 -10.94
CA TYR A 317 -4.78 -13.55 -10.95
C TYR A 317 -5.40 -14.64 -11.80
N ARG A 318 -4.80 -14.95 -12.95
CA ARG A 318 -5.24 -16.04 -13.81
C ARG A 318 -5.24 -17.37 -13.08
N GLU A 319 -4.20 -17.64 -12.29
CA GLU A 319 -4.05 -18.90 -11.55
C GLU A 319 -4.94 -18.98 -10.31
N HIS A 320 -5.11 -17.86 -9.59
CA HIS A 320 -5.67 -17.89 -8.23
C HIS A 320 -7.06 -17.25 -8.11
N ALA A 321 -7.48 -16.44 -9.09
CA ALA A 321 -8.68 -15.61 -8.94
C ALA A 321 -9.65 -15.65 -10.14
N PHE A 322 -9.16 -15.83 -11.36
CA PHE A 322 -10.00 -15.74 -12.56
C PHE A 322 -10.56 -17.09 -13.01
N THR A 323 -10.05 -18.20 -12.53
CA THR A 323 -10.40 -19.57 -12.96
C THR A 323 -11.27 -20.32 -11.96
N GLY A 324 -11.68 -19.73 -10.84
CA GLY A 324 -12.47 -20.43 -9.82
C GLY A 324 -13.19 -19.51 -8.83
N ASP A 325 -14.07 -20.14 -8.02
CA ASP A 325 -14.79 -19.48 -6.93
C ASP A 325 -13.91 -19.14 -5.71
N GLY A 326 -12.61 -18.99 -5.90
CA GLY A 326 -11.67 -18.69 -4.83
C GLY A 326 -11.87 -17.27 -4.26
N PRO A 327 -11.68 -17.06 -2.95
CA PRO A 327 -11.80 -15.76 -2.31
C PRO A 327 -10.69 -14.84 -2.82
N VAL A 328 -11.06 -13.86 -3.62
CA VAL A 328 -10.19 -12.72 -3.99
C VAL A 328 -10.27 -11.69 -2.88
N ALA A 329 -9.15 -11.08 -2.51
CA ALA A 329 -9.13 -9.96 -1.55
C ALA A 329 -10.14 -8.89 -2.00
N ARG A 330 -11.13 -8.61 -1.14
CA ARG A 330 -12.24 -7.66 -1.41
C ARG A 330 -11.78 -6.22 -1.23
#